data_8ded17f860666579a75230e4927f00a4
#
_entry.id   8ded17f860666579a75230e4927f00a4
#
_cell.length_a   1.000
_cell.length_b   1.000
_cell.length_c   1.000
_cell.angle_alpha   90.00
_cell.angle_beta   90.00
_cell.angle_gamma   90.00
#
_symmetry.space_group_name_H-M   'P 1'
#
loop_
_entity.id
_entity.type
_entity.pdbx_description
1 polymer ?
#
loop_
_entity_poly.entity_id
_entity_poly.type
_entity_poly.pdbx_seq_one_letter_code
_entity_poly.pdbx_strand_id
1 'polypeptide(L)'
;LSDKVGGKVSGAAIRWREFVEGGRAVLARFENGDPALIASDRHHYLACWPDEKLLTSIIALLARKARLKTVKLPPNVRLQRRGDLVVALNYGPAAWTPPALGKRILGRGPVGPCDVGIWRASGA
;
A
#
# COMPACT_ATOMS: atom_id res chain seq x y z
N LEU A 1 14.38 -18.64 4.42
CA LEU A 1 14.97 -17.46 5.03
C LEU A 1 13.85 -16.62 5.63
N SER A 2 13.97 -16.23 6.86
CA SER A 2 13.10 -15.20 7.48
C SER A 2 14.03 -14.32 8.32
N ASP A 3 14.27 -13.11 7.84
CA ASP A 3 15.18 -12.16 8.47
C ASP A 3 14.41 -10.87 8.75
N LYS A 4 14.28 -10.51 10.03
CA LYS A 4 13.51 -9.34 10.42
C LYS A 4 14.13 -8.05 9.91
N VAL A 5 13.26 -7.15 9.52
CA VAL A 5 13.61 -5.81 9.08
C VAL A 5 12.94 -4.78 9.99
N GLY A 6 13.73 -3.84 10.49
CA GLY A 6 13.26 -2.79 11.38
C GLY A 6 13.83 -1.41 11.05
N GLY A 7 13.16 -0.36 11.54
CA GLY A 7 13.50 1.04 11.32
C GLY A 7 12.28 1.87 10.97
N LYS A 8 12.32 2.65 9.87
CA LYS A 8 11.15 3.42 9.39
C LYS A 8 10.06 2.53 8.79
N VAL A 9 10.37 1.28 8.50
CA VAL A 9 9.45 0.22 8.06
C VAL A 9 9.71 -1.03 8.89
N SER A 10 8.76 -1.98 8.88
CA SER A 10 8.90 -3.23 9.64
C SER A 10 8.26 -4.41 8.91
N GLY A 11 8.84 -5.59 9.09
CA GLY A 11 8.42 -6.86 8.51
C GLY A 11 9.59 -7.82 8.42
N ALA A 12 9.63 -8.66 7.39
CA ALA A 12 10.71 -9.61 7.18
C ALA A 12 11.07 -9.81 5.70
N ALA A 13 12.33 -10.19 5.47
CA ALA A 13 12.80 -10.78 4.22
C ALA A 13 12.47 -12.27 4.24
N ILE A 14 11.84 -12.80 3.18
CA ILE A 14 11.31 -14.18 3.19
C ILE A 14 11.95 -15.13 2.15
N ARG A 15 12.68 -14.65 1.19
CA ARG A 15 13.30 -15.49 0.15
C ARG A 15 14.78 -15.27 0.00
N TRP A 16 15.16 -14.06 -0.35
CA TRP A 16 16.56 -13.66 -0.55
C TRP A 16 16.79 -12.25 -0.02
N ARG A 17 18.02 -11.96 0.26
CA ARG A 17 18.50 -10.61 0.51
C ARG A 17 19.81 -10.40 -0.24
N GLU A 18 20.09 -9.14 -0.55
CA GLU A 18 21.36 -8.69 -1.13
C GLU A 18 22.18 -7.98 -0.08
N PHE A 19 23.47 -8.04 -0.27
CA PHE A 19 24.40 -7.19 0.46
C PHE A 19 24.55 -5.86 -0.29
N VAL A 20 24.24 -4.76 0.39
CA VAL A 20 24.28 -3.43 -0.21
C VAL A 20 25.23 -2.54 0.57
N GLU A 21 26.18 -1.98 -0.13
CA GLU A 21 27.09 -0.96 0.41
C GLU A 21 26.67 0.43 -0.06
N GLY A 22 26.81 1.41 0.82
CA GLY A 22 26.55 2.80 0.51
C GLY A 22 25.07 3.18 0.62
N GLY A 23 24.73 4.32 0.02
CA GLY A 23 23.43 4.96 0.12
C GLY A 23 23.47 6.20 1.02
N ARG A 24 22.68 7.23 0.63
CA ARG A 24 22.69 8.49 1.37
C ARG A 24 21.92 8.40 2.70
N ALA A 25 20.90 7.54 2.76
CA ALA A 25 20.14 7.31 3.97
C ALA A 25 19.70 5.84 4.09
N VAL A 26 19.98 5.22 5.23
CA VAL A 26 19.46 3.91 5.57
C VAL A 26 18.14 4.11 6.33
N LEU A 27 17.04 3.63 5.74
CA LEU A 27 15.69 3.77 6.30
C LEU A 27 15.27 2.56 7.14
N ALA A 28 15.82 1.39 6.84
CA ALA A 28 15.62 0.17 7.62
C ALA A 28 16.84 -0.75 7.51
N ARG A 29 17.01 -1.61 8.50
CA ARG A 29 18.12 -2.56 8.60
C ARG A 29 17.57 -3.96 8.88
N PHE A 30 18.34 -4.97 8.47
CA PHE A 30 18.22 -6.35 8.96
C PHE A 30 18.67 -6.47 10.41
N GLU A 31 18.33 -7.59 11.08
CA GLU A 31 18.71 -7.84 12.47
C GLU A 31 20.24 -7.81 12.70
N ASN A 32 21.03 -8.21 11.72
CA ASN A 32 22.49 -8.16 11.79
C ASN A 32 23.09 -6.76 11.56
N GLY A 33 22.24 -5.74 11.34
CA GLY A 33 22.66 -4.37 11.13
C GLY A 33 22.89 -3.94 9.68
N ASP A 34 22.88 -4.88 8.72
CA ASP A 34 23.04 -4.56 7.29
C ASP A 34 21.88 -3.71 6.78
N PRO A 35 22.10 -2.82 5.80
CA PRO A 35 21.05 -2.04 5.18
C PRO A 35 20.00 -2.92 4.49
N ALA A 36 18.72 -2.72 4.79
CA ALA A 36 17.61 -3.41 4.15
C ALA A 36 16.80 -2.50 3.22
N LEU A 37 16.61 -1.22 3.59
CA LEU A 37 15.98 -0.21 2.76
C LEU A 37 16.84 1.04 2.79
N ILE A 38 17.32 1.44 1.63
CA ILE A 38 18.13 2.65 1.44
C ILE A 38 17.39 3.65 0.56
N ALA A 39 17.72 4.93 0.73
CA ALA A 39 17.15 6.01 -0.06
C ALA A 39 18.25 6.93 -0.60
N SER A 40 18.05 7.40 -1.81
CA SER A 40 18.83 8.46 -2.45
C SER A 40 17.87 9.34 -3.23
N ASP A 41 17.78 10.63 -2.86
CA ASP A 41 16.88 11.60 -3.49
C ASP A 41 15.43 11.07 -3.69
N ARG A 42 15.08 10.68 -4.90
CA ARG A 42 13.76 10.15 -5.26
C ARG A 42 13.72 8.62 -5.35
N HIS A 43 14.85 7.95 -5.22
CA HIS A 43 14.96 6.51 -5.36
C HIS A 43 14.98 5.83 -4.00
N HIS A 44 14.31 4.70 -3.93
CA HIS A 44 14.35 3.81 -2.78
C HIS A 44 14.72 2.42 -3.28
N TYR A 45 15.67 1.79 -2.62
CA TYR A 45 16.12 0.44 -2.96
C TYR A 45 15.89 -0.49 -1.78
N LEU A 46 15.17 -1.56 -2.03
CA LEU A 46 14.93 -2.63 -1.05
C LEU A 46 15.84 -3.81 -1.36
N ALA A 47 16.70 -4.16 -0.42
CA ALA A 47 17.72 -5.19 -0.57
C ALA A 47 17.21 -6.61 -0.23
N CYS A 48 15.92 -6.89 -0.41
CA CYS A 48 15.37 -8.21 -0.13
C CYS A 48 14.01 -8.45 -0.80
N TRP A 49 13.58 -9.71 -0.82
CA TRP A 49 12.20 -10.07 -1.12
C TRP A 49 11.36 -9.92 0.17
N PRO A 50 10.42 -8.97 0.21
CA PRO A 50 9.66 -8.67 1.42
C PRO A 50 8.52 -9.66 1.66
N ASP A 51 8.16 -9.84 2.93
CA ASP A 51 6.83 -10.33 3.30
C ASP A 51 5.76 -9.25 3.06
N GLU A 52 4.49 -9.62 3.18
CA GLU A 52 3.37 -8.71 2.96
C GLU A 52 3.39 -7.52 3.94
N LYS A 53 3.81 -7.76 5.18
CA LYS A 53 3.91 -6.71 6.21
C LYS A 53 4.96 -5.67 5.85
N LEU A 54 6.16 -6.11 5.44
CA LEU A 54 7.23 -5.21 5.02
C LEU A 54 6.84 -4.42 3.79
N LEU A 55 6.26 -5.09 2.78
CA LEU A 55 5.81 -4.44 1.55
C LEU A 55 4.75 -3.36 1.85
N THR A 56 3.74 -3.69 2.65
CA THR A 56 2.69 -2.74 3.06
C THR A 56 3.28 -1.55 3.81
N SER A 57 4.23 -1.80 4.71
CA SER A 57 4.92 -0.76 5.48
C SER A 57 5.72 0.19 4.59
N ILE A 58 6.40 -0.34 3.57
CA ILE A 58 7.14 0.44 2.58
C ILE A 58 6.20 1.30 1.74
N ILE A 59 5.13 0.71 1.21
CA ILE A 59 4.13 1.43 0.41
C ILE A 59 3.51 2.58 1.23
N ALA A 60 3.18 2.35 2.50
CA ALA A 60 2.66 3.38 3.38
C ALA A 60 3.68 4.53 3.63
N LEU A 61 4.97 4.19 3.78
CA LEU A 61 6.04 5.19 3.89
C LEU A 61 6.14 6.04 2.64
N LEU A 62 6.17 5.41 1.46
CA LEU A 62 6.31 6.09 0.17
C LEU A 62 5.08 6.96 -0.15
N ALA A 63 3.87 6.47 0.13
CA ALA A 63 2.64 7.23 -0.03
C ALA A 63 2.63 8.50 0.83
N ARG A 64 3.05 8.40 2.10
CA ARG A 64 3.19 9.57 2.98
C ARG A 64 4.22 10.57 2.45
N LYS A 65 5.39 10.09 2.00
CA LYS A 65 6.42 10.96 1.40
C LYS A 65 5.92 11.68 0.14
N ALA A 66 5.14 10.98 -0.68
CA ALA A 66 4.53 11.53 -1.89
C ALA A 66 3.25 12.36 -1.60
N ARG A 67 2.85 12.52 -0.32
CA ARG A 67 1.62 13.21 0.11
C ARG A 67 0.36 12.65 -0.55
N LEU A 68 0.34 11.36 -0.86
CA LEU A 68 -0.83 10.69 -1.43
C LEU A 68 -1.85 10.40 -0.34
N LYS A 69 -3.11 10.70 -0.63
CA LYS A 69 -4.23 10.27 0.21
C LYS A 69 -4.50 8.79 -0.05
N THR A 70 -4.40 7.98 0.97
CA THR A 70 -4.67 6.54 0.91
C THR A 70 -5.94 6.19 1.65
N VAL A 71 -6.64 5.16 1.20
CA VAL A 71 -7.83 4.61 1.85
C VAL A 71 -7.52 3.18 2.27
N LYS A 72 -7.76 2.87 3.55
CA LYS A 72 -7.66 1.49 4.02
C LYS A 72 -8.86 0.69 3.52
N LEU A 73 -8.60 -0.34 2.73
CA LEU A 73 -9.63 -1.20 2.17
C LEU A 73 -9.63 -2.57 2.87
N PRO A 74 -10.80 -3.21 3.02
CA PRO A 74 -10.87 -4.64 3.37
C PRO A 74 -10.16 -5.50 2.32
N PRO A 75 -9.68 -6.71 2.66
CA PRO A 75 -8.91 -7.57 1.75
C PRO A 75 -9.59 -7.85 0.40
N ASN A 76 -10.91 -7.99 0.42
CA ASN A 76 -11.71 -8.35 -0.76
C ASN A 76 -12.30 -7.15 -1.50
N VAL A 77 -11.97 -5.94 -1.11
CA VAL A 77 -12.44 -4.71 -1.77
C VAL A 77 -11.34 -4.14 -2.64
N ARG A 78 -11.69 -3.74 -3.84
CA ARG A 78 -10.83 -2.99 -4.75
C ARG A 78 -11.45 -1.65 -5.06
N LEU A 79 -10.66 -0.60 -4.99
CA LEU A 79 -11.06 0.76 -5.34
C LEU A 79 -10.14 1.27 -6.43
N GLN A 80 -10.72 1.71 -7.55
CA GLN A 80 -9.96 2.18 -8.69
C GLN A 80 -10.52 3.51 -9.19
N ARG A 81 -9.63 4.43 -9.54
CA ARG A 81 -10.02 5.70 -10.20
C ARG A 81 -9.69 5.64 -11.68
N ARG A 82 -10.64 6.06 -12.51
CA ARG A 82 -10.52 6.22 -13.95
C ARG A 82 -11.07 7.59 -14.36
N GLY A 83 -10.20 8.56 -14.57
CA GLY A 83 -10.60 9.95 -14.79
C GLY A 83 -11.38 10.51 -13.60
N ASP A 84 -12.62 10.95 -13.84
CA ASP A 84 -13.54 11.43 -12.82
C ASP A 84 -14.37 10.31 -12.16
N LEU A 85 -14.22 9.06 -12.60
CA LEU A 85 -14.95 7.93 -12.03
C LEU A 85 -14.13 7.20 -10.97
N VAL A 86 -14.80 6.83 -9.89
CA VAL A 86 -14.28 5.92 -8.85
C VAL A 86 -15.15 4.67 -8.87
N VAL A 87 -14.51 3.53 -9.05
CA VAL A 87 -15.16 2.21 -9.11
C VAL A 87 -14.73 1.40 -7.90
N ALA A 88 -15.69 0.90 -7.14
CA ALA A 88 -15.46 -0.05 -6.07
C ALA A 88 -16.01 -1.41 -6.44
N LEU A 89 -15.20 -2.44 -6.27
CA LEU A 89 -15.56 -3.85 -6.47
C LEU A 89 -15.42 -4.56 -5.14
N ASN A 90 -16.49 -5.19 -4.67
CA ASN A 90 -16.48 -5.98 -3.46
C ASN A 90 -16.61 -7.46 -3.81
N TYR A 91 -15.53 -8.21 -3.69
CA TYR A 91 -15.47 -9.66 -3.91
C TYR A 91 -15.75 -10.47 -2.63
N GLY A 92 -15.96 -9.79 -1.51
CA GLY A 92 -16.14 -10.43 -0.21
C GLY A 92 -17.58 -10.76 0.11
N PRO A 93 -17.80 -11.56 1.16
CA PRO A 93 -19.13 -11.92 1.62
C PRO A 93 -19.82 -10.84 2.47
N ALA A 94 -19.08 -9.84 2.93
CA ALA A 94 -19.60 -8.77 3.77
C ALA A 94 -19.78 -7.47 2.98
N ALA A 95 -20.85 -6.74 3.25
CA ALA A 95 -21.05 -5.41 2.67
C ALA A 95 -19.98 -4.43 3.18
N TRP A 96 -19.54 -3.55 2.30
CA TRP A 96 -18.59 -2.51 2.61
C TRP A 96 -19.18 -1.11 2.44
N THR A 97 -19.06 -0.29 3.48
CA THR A 97 -19.47 1.11 3.44
C THR A 97 -18.30 1.97 2.99
N PRO A 98 -18.32 2.55 1.79
CA PRO A 98 -17.25 3.41 1.31
C PRO A 98 -17.21 4.74 2.07
N PRO A 99 -16.04 5.39 2.16
CA PRO A 99 -15.97 6.80 2.53
C PRO A 99 -16.68 7.66 1.47
N ALA A 100 -16.74 8.97 1.70
CA ALA A 100 -17.29 9.89 0.71
C ALA A 100 -16.41 9.90 -0.57
N LEU A 101 -16.91 9.29 -1.65
CA LEU A 101 -16.21 9.14 -2.93
C LEU A 101 -16.70 10.13 -4.00
N GLY A 102 -17.74 10.91 -3.70
CA GLY A 102 -18.38 11.82 -4.61
C GLY A 102 -19.84 11.44 -4.91
N LYS A 103 -20.38 11.93 -6.03
CA LYS A 103 -21.78 11.64 -6.44
C LYS A 103 -21.89 10.20 -6.95
N ARG A 104 -22.73 9.41 -6.32
CA ARG A 104 -22.97 8.02 -6.73
C ARG A 104 -23.72 7.96 -8.07
N ILE A 105 -23.25 7.11 -8.97
CA ILE A 105 -23.80 6.87 -10.30
C ILE A 105 -24.46 5.50 -10.37
N LEU A 106 -23.82 4.48 -9.79
CA LEU A 106 -24.30 3.10 -9.79
C LEU A 106 -24.33 2.53 -8.38
N GLY A 107 -25.38 1.78 -8.07
CA GLY A 107 -25.65 1.14 -6.78
C GLY A 107 -26.31 2.07 -5.77
N ARG A 108 -26.67 1.53 -4.60
CA ARG A 108 -27.28 2.25 -3.46
C ARG A 108 -26.73 1.73 -2.15
N GLY A 109 -26.61 2.61 -1.12
CA GLY A 109 -26.12 2.21 0.21
C GLY A 109 -24.70 1.60 0.20
N PRO A 110 -24.37 0.68 1.09
CA PRO A 110 -23.12 -0.07 1.07
C PRO A 110 -22.94 -0.85 -0.24
N VAL A 111 -21.69 -1.14 -0.61
CA VAL A 111 -21.40 -2.08 -1.71
C VAL A 111 -21.55 -3.48 -1.17
N GLY A 112 -22.60 -4.18 -1.62
CA GLY A 112 -22.96 -5.52 -1.15
C GLY A 112 -21.91 -6.60 -1.49
N PRO A 113 -22.15 -7.84 -1.04
CA PRO A 113 -21.33 -8.99 -1.43
C PRO A 113 -21.37 -9.20 -2.95
N CYS A 114 -20.21 -9.43 -3.56
CA CYS A 114 -20.04 -9.65 -5.01
C CYS A 114 -20.70 -8.55 -5.85
N ASP A 115 -20.60 -7.29 -5.40
CA ASP A 115 -21.29 -6.14 -5.98
C ASP A 115 -20.31 -5.04 -6.39
N VAL A 116 -20.79 -4.07 -7.15
CA VAL A 116 -20.06 -2.94 -7.67
C VAL A 116 -20.76 -1.60 -7.34
N GLY A 117 -19.98 -0.61 -6.99
CA GLY A 117 -20.44 0.77 -6.88
C GLY A 117 -19.60 1.71 -7.73
N ILE A 118 -20.24 2.71 -8.33
CA ILE A 118 -19.55 3.72 -9.14
C ILE A 118 -19.95 5.12 -8.66
N TRP A 119 -18.96 5.98 -8.53
CA TRP A 119 -19.13 7.39 -8.16
C TRP A 119 -18.43 8.28 -9.17
N ARG A 120 -18.97 9.47 -9.36
CA ARG A 120 -18.23 10.57 -9.98
C ARG A 120 -17.55 11.35 -8.87
N ALA A 121 -16.22 11.38 -8.88
CA ALA A 121 -15.45 12.13 -7.90
C ALA A 121 -15.84 13.61 -7.97
N SER A 122 -16.06 14.23 -6.83
CA SER A 122 -16.14 15.69 -6.74
C SER A 122 -14.78 16.23 -7.17
N GLY A 123 -14.74 17.21 -8.06
CA GLY A 123 -13.50 17.74 -8.64
C GLY A 123 -12.41 17.98 -7.60
N ALA A 124 -11.19 17.61 -7.96
CA ALA A 124 -9.99 17.95 -7.18
C ALA A 124 -9.69 19.42 -7.30
#